data_78346cde118ae2718704da9bb1270a52
#
_entry.id   78346cde118ae2718704da9bb1270a52
#
_cell.length_a   1.000
_cell.length_b   1.000
_cell.length_c   1.000
_cell.angle_alpha   90.00
_cell.angle_beta   90.00
_cell.angle_gamma   90.00
#
_symmetry.space_group_name_H-M   'P 1'
#
loop_
_entity.id
_entity.type
_entity.pdbx_description
1 polymer ?
#
loop_
_entity_poly.entity_id
_entity_poly.type
_entity_poly.pdbx_seq_one_letter_code
_entity_poly.pdbx_strand_id
1 'polypeptide(L)'
;MSVQLAADVVTLVEEHRFANEPVDPGDGLTWDVGTLWEQTLVGLERAVEHARSRGDVVAGLAIDSWGVDFGLVTADGQLAAPVRHYRSGTAEALERAQRAMSGRDIFGHSGVTPMDINTAFRLGDAVAACTVPPDELTMLLTPDLWTYWLTGARGAELTIAGTTSLLNVTTRVWDLDIAHALGLDPRVFPALAEPGSIAGPLLPSLADRIGVNQELPVMRTAAHDTASAVAAIPGTGRMAFVSAGTWALVGVETQAPVLTDEAFTAGFPNEIGGAGQILLMRNLTGLWLLEQAVAQWRRHDPSITIAGLLAEAEGLADYVSVVDVGDPGLVHSDHVEDHIRRMCARTEQQVPTTPAQLVRCILLSLAVAFRDTLEHCERLTGESFDEVHMVGGGTRNPLLCQLVADMCGKPVVIGPAEATSLGNALLQAWGRGEVESAQHIRDIVRSSYAPVLYSPRATRLAESNPGVHDVE
;
A
#
# COMPACT_ATOMS: atom_id res chain seq x y z
N MET A 1 15.90 -4.49 -2.86
CA MET A 1 16.08 -5.39 -1.70
C MET A 1 16.52 -6.77 -2.17
N SER A 2 17.43 -7.43 -1.47
CA SER A 2 17.66 -8.87 -1.59
C SER A 2 17.19 -9.59 -0.34
N VAL A 3 16.59 -10.77 -0.53
CA VAL A 3 16.10 -11.62 0.56
C VAL A 3 16.71 -13.00 0.38
N GLN A 4 17.43 -13.46 1.40
CA GLN A 4 17.98 -14.81 1.47
C GLN A 4 17.09 -15.67 2.35
N LEU A 5 16.63 -16.81 1.82
CA LEU A 5 15.91 -17.84 2.55
C LEU A 5 16.86 -19.01 2.78
N ALA A 6 17.07 -19.39 4.02
CA ALA A 6 17.89 -20.53 4.41
C ALA A 6 17.29 -21.23 5.64
N ALA A 7 16.93 -22.51 5.51
CA ALA A 7 16.41 -23.33 6.62
C ALA A 7 15.28 -22.62 7.42
N ASP A 8 14.28 -22.09 6.71
CA ASP A 8 13.13 -21.36 7.26
C ASP A 8 13.46 -20.08 8.06
N VAL A 9 14.61 -19.48 7.75
CA VAL A 9 15.01 -18.18 8.25
C VAL A 9 15.27 -17.25 7.07
N VAL A 10 14.72 -16.03 7.13
CA VAL A 10 14.97 -15.00 6.13
C VAL A 10 15.87 -13.91 6.67
N THR A 11 16.77 -13.45 5.82
CA THR A 11 17.53 -12.22 6.03
C THR A 11 17.31 -11.28 4.86
N LEU A 12 17.20 -9.99 5.15
CA LEU A 12 16.93 -8.96 4.15
C LEU A 12 18.04 -7.92 4.15
N VAL A 13 18.46 -7.51 2.95
CA VAL A 13 19.47 -6.46 2.74
C VAL A 13 18.91 -5.41 1.79
N GLU A 14 19.02 -4.15 2.17
CA GLU A 14 18.75 -3.02 1.28
C GLU A 14 19.95 -2.82 0.34
N GLU A 15 19.78 -3.14 -0.93
CA GLU A 15 20.84 -3.03 -1.93
C GLU A 15 20.89 -1.66 -2.58
N HIS A 16 19.72 -1.06 -2.77
CA HIS A 16 19.58 0.23 -3.41
C HIS A 16 18.30 0.93 -2.98
N ARG A 17 18.40 2.25 -2.78
CA ARG A 17 17.28 3.14 -2.50
C ARG A 17 17.44 4.40 -3.34
N PHE A 18 16.36 4.85 -3.96
CA PHE A 18 16.32 6.05 -4.78
C PHE A 18 15.00 6.80 -4.59
N ALA A 19 15.00 8.07 -4.97
CA ALA A 19 13.79 8.89 -4.91
C ALA A 19 12.79 8.44 -5.98
N ASN A 20 11.51 8.40 -5.60
CA ASN A 20 10.40 8.09 -6.48
C ASN A 20 9.42 9.27 -6.43
N GLU A 21 9.76 10.35 -7.13
CA GLU A 21 8.97 11.56 -7.18
C GLU A 21 8.37 11.75 -8.58
N PRO A 22 7.09 12.18 -8.68
CA PRO A 22 6.50 12.51 -9.96
C PRO A 22 7.15 13.77 -10.55
N VAL A 23 7.12 13.88 -11.86
CA VAL A 23 7.56 15.07 -12.61
C VAL A 23 6.37 15.74 -13.27
N ASP A 24 6.41 17.08 -13.38
CA ASP A 24 5.40 17.85 -14.09
C ASP A 24 6.01 18.44 -15.37
N PRO A 25 5.72 17.85 -16.55
CA PRO A 25 6.17 18.40 -17.83
C PRO A 25 5.35 19.61 -18.30
N GLY A 26 4.35 20.06 -17.53
CA GLY A 26 3.50 21.22 -17.81
C GLY A 26 2.08 20.87 -18.27
N ASP A 27 1.76 19.59 -18.38
CA ASP A 27 0.43 19.07 -18.75
C ASP A 27 -0.11 18.07 -17.73
N GLY A 28 0.42 18.10 -16.49
CA GLY A 28 0.07 17.26 -15.35
C GLY A 28 1.14 16.27 -14.96
N LEU A 29 1.00 15.74 -13.75
CA LEU A 29 2.00 14.86 -13.13
C LEU A 29 2.16 13.54 -13.91
N THR A 30 3.40 13.14 -14.12
CA THR A 30 3.80 11.88 -14.75
C THR A 30 4.90 11.21 -13.94
N TRP A 31 5.10 9.91 -14.17
CA TRP A 31 6.27 9.19 -13.67
C TRP A 31 7.40 9.23 -14.70
N ASP A 32 8.61 9.56 -14.28
CA ASP A 32 9.82 9.34 -15.09
C ASP A 32 10.20 7.85 -15.03
N VAL A 33 9.40 7.05 -15.73
CA VAL A 33 9.58 5.59 -15.76
C VAL A 33 10.94 5.17 -16.34
N GLY A 34 11.54 6.00 -17.18
CA GLY A 34 12.89 5.76 -17.71
C GLY A 34 13.95 5.80 -16.60
N THR A 35 13.95 6.87 -15.80
CA THR A 35 14.85 6.97 -14.65
C THR A 35 14.55 5.89 -13.61
N LEU A 36 13.27 5.62 -13.29
CA LEU A 36 12.89 4.57 -12.34
C LEU A 36 13.37 3.19 -12.82
N TRP A 37 13.26 2.90 -14.12
CA TRP A 37 13.75 1.66 -14.71
C TRP A 37 15.27 1.51 -14.57
N GLU A 38 16.04 2.53 -14.91
CA GLU A 38 17.51 2.50 -14.77
C GLU A 38 17.94 2.31 -13.31
N GLN A 39 17.26 2.98 -12.36
CA GLN A 39 17.53 2.77 -10.93
C GLN A 39 17.18 1.35 -10.46
N THR A 40 16.13 0.74 -11.02
CA THR A 40 15.79 -0.66 -10.77
C THR A 40 16.93 -1.58 -11.25
N LEU A 41 17.45 -1.37 -12.45
CA LEU A 41 18.55 -2.18 -12.98
C LEU A 41 19.83 -2.02 -12.14
N VAL A 42 20.17 -0.80 -11.70
CA VAL A 42 21.28 -0.56 -10.75
C VAL A 42 21.08 -1.35 -9.46
N GLY A 43 19.86 -1.38 -8.94
CA GLY A 43 19.52 -2.17 -7.75
C GLY A 43 19.71 -3.67 -7.96
N LEU A 44 19.29 -4.19 -9.12
CA LEU A 44 19.49 -5.59 -9.49
C LEU A 44 20.97 -5.96 -9.66
N GLU A 45 21.77 -5.11 -10.32
CA GLU A 45 23.22 -5.28 -10.46
C GLU A 45 23.89 -5.42 -9.08
N ARG A 46 23.56 -4.55 -8.13
CA ARG A 46 24.09 -4.58 -6.75
C ARG A 46 23.67 -5.85 -6.00
N ALA A 47 22.39 -6.22 -6.11
CA ALA A 47 21.88 -7.43 -5.47
C ALA A 47 22.60 -8.70 -5.97
N VAL A 48 22.83 -8.80 -7.29
CA VAL A 48 23.55 -9.91 -7.88
C VAL A 48 25.03 -9.92 -7.48
N GLU A 49 25.69 -8.76 -7.44
CA GLU A 49 27.08 -8.65 -6.98
C GLU A 49 27.21 -9.07 -5.51
N HIS A 50 26.27 -8.62 -4.65
CA HIS A 50 26.23 -9.01 -3.25
C HIS A 50 26.04 -10.52 -3.11
N ALA A 51 25.04 -11.12 -3.77
CA ALA A 51 24.81 -12.57 -3.75
C ALA A 51 26.06 -13.34 -4.18
N ARG A 52 26.69 -12.92 -5.28
CA ARG A 52 27.93 -13.54 -5.78
C ARG A 52 29.09 -13.47 -4.77
N SER A 53 29.24 -12.32 -4.08
CA SER A 53 30.30 -12.13 -3.08
C SER A 53 30.17 -13.07 -1.90
N ARG A 54 28.95 -13.54 -1.62
CA ARG A 54 28.62 -14.51 -0.55
C ARG A 54 28.61 -15.96 -1.02
N GLY A 55 28.71 -16.20 -2.32
CA GLY A 55 28.52 -17.52 -2.90
C GLY A 55 27.07 -17.97 -2.99
N ASP A 56 26.12 -17.04 -2.85
CA ASP A 56 24.70 -17.29 -2.96
C ASP A 56 24.26 -17.34 -4.44
N VAL A 57 23.17 -18.05 -4.72
CA VAL A 57 22.56 -18.14 -6.05
C VAL A 57 21.28 -17.32 -6.07
N VAL A 58 21.18 -16.38 -7.03
CA VAL A 58 19.93 -15.66 -7.27
C VAL A 58 18.92 -16.62 -7.87
N ALA A 59 17.82 -16.85 -7.17
CA ALA A 59 16.86 -17.89 -7.48
C ALA A 59 15.63 -17.38 -8.25
N GLY A 60 15.35 -16.09 -8.17
CA GLY A 60 14.24 -15.42 -8.85
C GLY A 60 14.26 -13.93 -8.58
N LEU A 61 13.44 -13.19 -9.30
CA LEU A 61 13.16 -11.78 -9.03
C LEU A 61 11.70 -11.47 -9.33
N ALA A 62 11.15 -10.49 -8.62
CA ALA A 62 9.80 -10.00 -8.83
C ALA A 62 9.71 -8.52 -8.46
N ILE A 63 8.68 -7.87 -8.97
CA ILE A 63 8.40 -6.46 -8.75
C ILE A 63 7.07 -6.32 -8.02
N ASP A 64 7.05 -5.51 -6.96
CA ASP A 64 5.85 -4.96 -6.36
C ASP A 64 5.89 -3.43 -6.42
N SER A 65 4.74 -2.80 -6.38
CA SER A 65 4.62 -1.34 -6.36
C SER A 65 3.26 -0.87 -5.82
N TRP A 66 3.06 0.45 -5.83
CA TRP A 66 1.76 1.07 -5.56
C TRP A 66 0.73 0.71 -6.63
N GLY A 67 -0.55 0.78 -6.27
CA GLY A 67 -1.69 0.48 -7.15
C GLY A 67 -2.03 1.57 -8.15
N VAL A 68 -3.03 1.32 -8.95
CA VAL A 68 -3.81 2.18 -9.86
C VAL A 68 -3.09 2.78 -11.07
N ASP A 69 -1.77 2.95 -11.04
CA ASP A 69 -1.02 3.52 -12.18
C ASP A 69 -0.68 2.48 -13.24
N PHE A 70 -0.69 2.91 -14.49
CA PHE A 70 -0.54 2.03 -15.66
C PHE A 70 0.16 2.73 -16.81
N GLY A 71 0.82 1.93 -17.64
CA GLY A 71 1.28 2.31 -18.98
C GLY A 71 0.46 1.62 -20.07
N LEU A 72 0.31 2.29 -21.20
CA LEU A 72 -0.25 1.71 -22.42
C LEU A 72 0.89 1.30 -23.35
N VAL A 73 0.98 0.01 -23.66
CA VAL A 73 2.06 -0.57 -24.46
C VAL A 73 1.51 -1.00 -25.81
N THR A 74 2.13 -0.52 -26.88
CA THR A 74 1.79 -0.84 -28.27
C THR A 74 2.18 -2.27 -28.65
N ALA A 75 1.70 -2.76 -29.78
CA ALA A 75 2.00 -4.11 -30.27
C ALA A 75 3.53 -4.36 -30.42
N ASP A 76 4.28 -3.35 -30.83
CA ASP A 76 5.77 -3.41 -30.95
C ASP A 76 6.52 -3.17 -29.64
N GLY A 77 5.80 -2.98 -28.53
CA GLY A 77 6.36 -2.95 -27.19
C GLY A 77 6.79 -1.58 -26.66
N GLN A 78 6.44 -0.51 -27.37
CA GLN A 78 6.73 0.85 -26.92
C GLN A 78 5.61 1.39 -26.01
N LEU A 79 5.93 2.36 -25.14
CA LEU A 79 4.91 3.13 -24.46
C LEU A 79 4.20 4.06 -25.46
N ALA A 80 2.87 3.96 -25.55
CA ALA A 80 2.06 4.81 -26.41
C ALA A 80 1.95 6.25 -25.91
N ALA A 81 2.12 6.46 -24.61
CA ALA A 81 2.04 7.76 -23.94
C ALA A 81 2.84 7.74 -22.62
N PRO A 82 3.20 8.90 -22.05
CA PRO A 82 3.77 8.97 -20.70
C PRO A 82 2.87 8.32 -19.64
N VAL A 83 3.47 7.66 -18.66
CA VAL A 83 2.73 7.06 -17.53
C VAL A 83 2.29 8.18 -16.60
N ARG A 84 0.98 8.44 -16.56
CA ARG A 84 0.40 9.49 -15.71
C ARG A 84 0.37 9.06 -14.26
N HIS A 85 0.76 9.98 -13.36
CA HIS A 85 0.65 9.81 -11.92
C HIS A 85 -0.83 9.75 -11.48
N TYR A 86 -1.18 8.96 -10.48
CA TYR A 86 -2.58 8.79 -10.03
C TYR A 86 -3.28 10.10 -9.65
N ARG A 87 -2.54 11.09 -9.12
CA ARG A 87 -3.08 12.43 -8.82
C ARG A 87 -3.44 13.26 -10.07
N SER A 88 -3.25 12.73 -11.27
CA SER A 88 -3.75 13.32 -12.51
C SER A 88 -5.20 12.92 -12.82
N GLY A 89 -5.83 12.10 -11.97
CA GLY A 89 -7.26 11.84 -12.04
C GLY A 89 -8.08 13.10 -11.77
N THR A 90 -9.27 13.18 -12.35
CA THR A 90 -10.15 14.34 -12.21
C THR A 90 -11.52 13.95 -11.69
N ALA A 91 -12.12 14.84 -10.89
CA ALA A 91 -13.48 14.66 -10.39
C ALA A 91 -14.49 14.52 -11.56
N GLU A 92 -14.27 15.24 -12.68
CA GLU A 92 -15.14 15.17 -13.86
C GLU A 92 -15.11 13.77 -14.52
N ALA A 93 -13.95 13.12 -14.56
CA ALA A 93 -13.83 11.76 -15.10
C ALA A 93 -14.59 10.76 -14.21
N LEU A 94 -14.45 10.88 -12.88
CA LEU A 94 -15.20 10.08 -11.92
C LEU A 94 -16.71 10.32 -12.03
N GLU A 95 -17.17 11.58 -12.07
CA GLU A 95 -18.58 11.93 -12.22
C GLU A 95 -19.15 11.41 -13.55
N ARG A 96 -18.38 11.51 -14.65
CA ARG A 96 -18.78 10.95 -15.94
C ARG A 96 -18.99 9.44 -15.86
N ALA A 97 -18.07 8.73 -15.22
CA ALA A 97 -18.17 7.30 -14.97
C ALA A 97 -19.38 6.94 -14.10
N GLN A 98 -19.61 7.67 -13.01
CA GLN A 98 -20.72 7.43 -12.08
C GLN A 98 -22.11 7.76 -12.68
N ARG A 99 -22.18 8.56 -13.75
CA ARG A 99 -23.39 8.72 -14.54
C ARG A 99 -23.70 7.50 -15.42
N ALA A 100 -22.69 6.76 -15.85
CA ALA A 100 -22.85 5.55 -16.66
C ALA A 100 -23.14 4.30 -15.80
N MET A 101 -22.49 4.18 -14.66
CA MET A 101 -22.71 3.12 -13.68
C MET A 101 -22.53 3.70 -12.28
N SER A 102 -23.49 3.50 -11.38
CA SER A 102 -23.44 4.12 -10.06
C SER A 102 -22.20 3.68 -9.27
N GLY A 103 -21.67 4.56 -8.41
CA GLY A 103 -20.53 4.21 -7.56
C GLY A 103 -20.79 2.99 -6.69
N ARG A 104 -22.04 2.82 -6.25
CA ARG A 104 -22.47 1.65 -5.47
C ARG A 104 -22.42 0.36 -6.30
N ASP A 105 -22.83 0.41 -7.57
CA ASP A 105 -22.79 -0.77 -8.45
C ASP A 105 -21.33 -1.11 -8.80
N ILE A 106 -20.49 -0.11 -9.12
CA ILE A 106 -19.05 -0.32 -9.34
C ILE A 106 -18.41 -1.00 -8.12
N PHE A 107 -18.72 -0.51 -6.91
CA PHE A 107 -18.25 -1.15 -5.67
C PHE A 107 -18.79 -2.58 -5.52
N GLY A 108 -20.07 -2.83 -5.87
CA GLY A 108 -20.68 -4.16 -5.80
C GLY A 108 -20.00 -5.20 -6.68
N HIS A 109 -19.40 -4.76 -7.77
CA HIS A 109 -18.63 -5.60 -8.69
C HIS A 109 -17.14 -5.70 -8.30
N SER A 110 -16.50 -4.52 -8.16
CA SER A 110 -15.04 -4.46 -7.99
C SER A 110 -14.57 -4.60 -6.54
N GLY A 111 -15.44 -4.36 -5.57
CA GLY A 111 -15.06 -4.24 -4.16
C GLY A 111 -14.33 -2.95 -3.80
N VAL A 112 -13.96 -2.13 -4.78
CA VAL A 112 -13.18 -0.90 -4.59
C VAL A 112 -14.10 0.33 -4.54
N THR A 113 -13.98 1.13 -3.49
CA THR A 113 -14.68 2.41 -3.41
C THR A 113 -14.18 3.34 -4.51
N PRO A 114 -15.07 3.84 -5.41
CA PRO A 114 -14.66 4.68 -6.53
C PRO A 114 -14.00 5.98 -6.09
N MET A 115 -12.80 6.21 -6.58
CA MET A 115 -12.01 7.44 -6.39
C MET A 115 -11.44 7.88 -7.75
N ASP A 116 -11.24 9.17 -7.96
CA ASP A 116 -10.68 9.73 -9.20
C ASP A 116 -9.30 9.17 -9.58
N ILE A 117 -8.56 8.67 -8.60
CA ILE A 117 -7.25 8.04 -8.78
C ILE A 117 -7.34 6.64 -9.44
N ASN A 118 -8.49 5.94 -9.35
CA ASN A 118 -8.57 4.56 -9.85
C ASN A 118 -8.41 4.48 -11.37
N THR A 119 -7.76 3.41 -11.82
CA THR A 119 -7.48 3.12 -13.23
C THR A 119 -8.72 3.22 -14.12
N ALA A 120 -9.86 2.68 -13.66
CA ALA A 120 -11.13 2.65 -14.40
C ALA A 120 -11.55 4.02 -14.93
N PHE A 121 -11.33 5.09 -14.16
CA PHE A 121 -11.81 6.43 -14.47
C PHE A 121 -10.81 7.25 -15.29
N ARG A 122 -9.57 6.75 -15.42
CA ARG A 122 -8.47 7.39 -16.15
C ARG A 122 -8.14 6.71 -17.47
N LEU A 123 -8.46 5.41 -17.59
CA LEU A 123 -8.06 4.58 -18.73
C LEU A 123 -8.68 5.05 -20.04
N GLY A 124 -9.97 5.40 -20.05
CA GLY A 124 -10.66 5.85 -21.26
C GLY A 124 -10.03 7.11 -21.86
N ASP A 125 -9.73 8.10 -21.02
CA ASP A 125 -9.09 9.35 -21.46
C ASP A 125 -7.64 9.09 -21.93
N ALA A 126 -6.91 8.18 -21.25
CA ALA A 126 -5.56 7.79 -21.63
C ALA A 126 -5.53 7.07 -23.01
N VAL A 127 -6.46 6.16 -23.26
CA VAL A 127 -6.60 5.48 -24.55
C VAL A 127 -6.99 6.48 -25.65
N ALA A 128 -7.94 7.38 -25.39
CA ALA A 128 -8.37 8.39 -26.37
C ALA A 128 -7.26 9.40 -26.74
N ALA A 129 -6.30 9.62 -25.85
CA ALA A 129 -5.14 10.47 -26.12
C ALA A 129 -4.07 9.79 -27.00
N CYS A 130 -4.13 8.46 -27.16
CA CYS A 130 -3.19 7.73 -28.02
C CYS A 130 -3.54 7.86 -29.50
N THR A 131 -2.52 7.84 -30.35
CA THR A 131 -2.68 7.81 -31.81
C THR A 131 -2.86 6.39 -32.35
N VAL A 132 -2.65 5.39 -31.51
CA VAL A 132 -2.72 3.95 -31.78
C VAL A 132 -4.12 3.45 -31.44
N PRO A 133 -4.77 2.61 -32.30
CA PRO A 133 -6.07 2.03 -32.00
C PRO A 133 -6.09 1.22 -30.69
N PRO A 134 -7.23 1.17 -29.95
CA PRO A 134 -7.32 0.46 -28.68
C PRO A 134 -6.95 -1.04 -28.75
N ASP A 135 -7.24 -1.70 -29.88
CA ASP A 135 -6.93 -3.12 -30.10
C ASP A 135 -5.44 -3.42 -30.36
N GLU A 136 -4.63 -2.39 -30.54
CA GLU A 136 -3.18 -2.48 -30.61
C GLU A 136 -2.49 -2.07 -29.29
N LEU A 137 -3.27 -1.68 -28.27
CA LEU A 137 -2.78 -1.28 -26.95
C LEU A 137 -2.97 -2.40 -25.92
N THR A 138 -2.04 -2.49 -24.99
CA THR A 138 -2.17 -3.31 -23.79
C THR A 138 -1.95 -2.44 -22.57
N MET A 139 -2.89 -2.43 -21.62
CA MET A 139 -2.74 -1.79 -20.34
C MET A 139 -1.87 -2.66 -19.44
N LEU A 140 -0.75 -2.16 -18.95
CA LEU A 140 0.09 -2.81 -17.95
C LEU A 140 0.17 -1.91 -16.71
N LEU A 141 -0.21 -2.45 -15.56
CA LEU A 141 -0.05 -1.76 -14.29
C LEU A 141 1.44 -1.61 -13.97
N THR A 142 1.80 -0.67 -13.12
CA THR A 142 3.22 -0.33 -12.91
C THR A 142 4.12 -1.54 -12.70
N PRO A 143 3.87 -2.49 -11.78
CA PRO A 143 4.75 -3.65 -11.60
C PRO A 143 4.69 -4.63 -12.79
N ASP A 144 3.55 -4.70 -13.48
CA ASP A 144 3.42 -5.52 -14.69
C ASP A 144 4.19 -4.94 -15.87
N LEU A 145 4.29 -3.61 -15.96
CA LEU A 145 5.12 -2.92 -16.96
C LEU A 145 6.61 -3.24 -16.75
N TRP A 146 7.09 -3.23 -15.50
CA TRP A 146 8.45 -3.66 -15.17
C TRP A 146 8.66 -5.15 -15.48
N THR A 147 7.72 -6.00 -15.11
CA THR A 147 7.75 -7.44 -15.44
C THR A 147 7.80 -7.66 -16.95
N TYR A 148 7.04 -6.88 -17.71
CA TYR A 148 7.09 -6.90 -19.17
C TYR A 148 8.47 -6.49 -19.71
N TRP A 149 9.07 -5.41 -19.21
CA TRP A 149 10.40 -4.99 -19.62
C TRP A 149 11.50 -5.98 -19.23
N LEU A 150 11.29 -6.74 -18.16
CA LEU A 150 12.23 -7.81 -17.74
C LEU A 150 12.11 -9.06 -18.62
N THR A 151 10.92 -9.38 -19.15
CA THR A 151 10.64 -10.71 -19.77
C THR A 151 10.08 -10.67 -21.18
N GLY A 152 9.45 -9.55 -21.59
CA GLY A 152 8.60 -9.47 -22.76
C GLY A 152 7.19 -10.05 -22.56
N ALA A 153 6.87 -10.63 -21.42
CA ALA A 153 5.57 -11.26 -21.14
C ALA A 153 4.54 -10.22 -20.67
N ARG A 154 3.44 -10.07 -21.40
CA ARG A 154 2.30 -9.23 -21.02
C ARG A 154 1.37 -10.00 -20.11
N GLY A 155 0.88 -9.34 -19.05
CA GLY A 155 -0.07 -9.91 -18.09
C GLY A 155 -0.33 -8.91 -16.98
N ALA A 156 -1.40 -9.08 -16.22
CA ALA A 156 -1.69 -8.34 -15.00
C ALA A 156 -1.77 -9.32 -13.82
N GLU A 157 -1.06 -9.04 -12.77
CA GLU A 157 -1.15 -9.84 -11.55
C GLU A 157 -2.41 -9.45 -10.77
N LEU A 158 -3.08 -10.43 -10.14
CA LEU A 158 -4.42 -10.26 -9.56
C LEU A 158 -4.48 -9.21 -8.45
N THR A 159 -3.49 -9.13 -7.57
CA THR A 159 -3.55 -8.20 -6.43
C THR A 159 -3.47 -6.75 -6.90
N ILE A 160 -2.60 -6.47 -7.87
CA ILE A 160 -2.50 -5.12 -8.43
C ILE A 160 -3.68 -4.81 -9.36
N ALA A 161 -4.20 -5.79 -10.12
CA ALA A 161 -5.41 -5.65 -10.92
C ALA A 161 -6.63 -5.34 -10.05
N GLY A 162 -6.68 -5.86 -8.82
CA GLY A 162 -7.72 -5.58 -7.84
C GLY A 162 -7.84 -4.11 -7.44
N THR A 163 -6.77 -3.30 -7.59
CA THR A 163 -6.80 -1.86 -7.24
C THR A 163 -7.49 -0.98 -8.29
N THR A 164 -7.78 -1.53 -9.47
CA THR A 164 -8.16 -0.77 -10.68
C THR A 164 -9.60 -0.29 -10.72
N SER A 165 -10.50 -0.85 -9.89
CA SER A 165 -11.97 -0.80 -10.05
C SER A 165 -12.47 -1.42 -11.37
N LEU A 166 -11.68 -2.30 -12.03
CA LEU A 166 -12.02 -3.00 -13.27
C LEU A 166 -12.01 -4.53 -13.10
N LEU A 167 -11.53 -5.04 -11.97
CA LEU A 167 -11.56 -6.46 -11.65
C LEU A 167 -12.79 -6.77 -10.82
N ASN A 168 -13.52 -7.84 -11.16
CA ASN A 168 -14.59 -8.34 -10.32
C ASN A 168 -13.98 -9.08 -9.12
N VAL A 169 -14.19 -8.55 -7.91
CA VAL A 169 -13.55 -9.06 -6.68
C VAL A 169 -14.00 -10.48 -6.32
N THR A 170 -15.20 -10.88 -6.73
CA THR A 170 -15.77 -12.20 -6.44
C THR A 170 -15.30 -13.25 -7.42
N THR A 171 -15.36 -12.95 -8.73
CA THR A 171 -15.02 -13.90 -9.80
C THR A 171 -13.55 -13.84 -10.21
N ARG A 172 -12.83 -12.79 -9.81
CA ARG A 172 -11.40 -12.54 -10.10
C ARG A 172 -11.07 -12.53 -11.58
N VAL A 173 -11.96 -11.94 -12.36
CA VAL A 173 -11.75 -11.68 -13.81
C VAL A 173 -12.02 -10.21 -14.10
N TRP A 174 -11.53 -9.70 -15.22
CA TRP A 174 -11.89 -8.36 -15.68
C TRP A 174 -13.40 -8.24 -15.81
N ASP A 175 -13.96 -7.18 -15.21
CA ASP A 175 -15.41 -6.95 -15.19
C ASP A 175 -15.83 -6.25 -16.48
N LEU A 176 -16.45 -7.02 -17.37
CA LEU A 176 -16.89 -6.51 -18.67
C LEU A 176 -18.10 -5.60 -18.56
N ASP A 177 -18.91 -5.71 -17.53
CA ASP A 177 -20.06 -4.82 -17.33
C ASP A 177 -19.58 -3.43 -16.94
N ILE A 178 -18.58 -3.32 -16.05
CA ILE A 178 -17.92 -2.04 -15.76
C ILE A 178 -17.24 -1.49 -17.02
N ALA A 179 -16.46 -2.32 -17.72
CA ALA A 179 -15.74 -1.90 -18.91
C ALA A 179 -16.69 -1.33 -19.98
N HIS A 180 -17.78 -2.03 -20.29
CA HIS A 180 -18.78 -1.59 -21.25
C HIS A 180 -19.51 -0.32 -20.82
N ALA A 181 -19.90 -0.23 -19.53
CA ALA A 181 -20.55 0.97 -18.99
C ALA A 181 -19.65 2.21 -19.12
N LEU A 182 -18.35 2.05 -18.92
CA LEU A 182 -17.37 3.13 -19.05
C LEU A 182 -16.87 3.35 -20.50
N GLY A 183 -17.38 2.60 -21.48
CA GLY A 183 -16.97 2.71 -22.88
C GLY A 183 -15.54 2.24 -23.15
N LEU A 184 -15.00 1.37 -22.32
CA LEU A 184 -13.66 0.80 -22.47
C LEU A 184 -13.70 -0.40 -23.43
N ASP A 185 -12.69 -0.51 -24.29
CA ASP A 185 -12.51 -1.69 -25.12
C ASP A 185 -11.82 -2.79 -24.32
N PRO A 186 -12.48 -3.96 -24.08
CA PRO A 186 -11.87 -5.03 -23.29
C PRO A 186 -10.57 -5.60 -23.88
N ARG A 187 -10.26 -5.35 -25.14
CA ARG A 187 -9.03 -5.80 -25.80
C ARG A 187 -7.77 -5.16 -25.23
N VAL A 188 -7.90 -4.03 -24.52
CA VAL A 188 -6.77 -3.40 -23.82
C VAL A 188 -6.34 -4.16 -22.55
N PHE A 189 -7.20 -5.04 -22.04
CA PHE A 189 -6.90 -5.77 -20.80
C PHE A 189 -6.00 -6.97 -21.07
N PRO A 190 -4.87 -7.09 -20.38
CA PRO A 190 -4.01 -8.27 -20.49
C PRO A 190 -4.63 -9.49 -19.79
N ALA A 191 -4.10 -10.67 -20.06
CA ALA A 191 -4.44 -11.87 -19.33
C ALA A 191 -4.06 -11.71 -17.84
N LEU A 192 -4.95 -12.18 -16.95
CA LEU A 192 -4.72 -12.17 -15.52
C LEU A 192 -3.79 -13.32 -15.11
N ALA A 193 -3.02 -13.10 -14.05
CA ALA A 193 -2.09 -14.09 -13.51
C ALA A 193 -2.13 -14.11 -11.98
N GLU A 194 -1.99 -15.30 -11.42
CA GLU A 194 -1.96 -15.51 -9.96
C GLU A 194 -0.65 -15.02 -9.34
N PRO A 195 -0.67 -14.55 -8.06
CA PRO A 195 0.54 -14.34 -7.29
C PRO A 195 1.38 -15.62 -7.21
N GLY A 196 2.71 -15.52 -7.25
CA GLY A 196 3.61 -16.66 -7.24
C GLY A 196 3.81 -17.33 -8.61
N SER A 197 3.11 -16.90 -9.67
CA SER A 197 3.29 -17.45 -11.02
C SER A 197 4.59 -16.96 -11.68
N ILE A 198 5.14 -17.75 -12.61
CA ILE A 198 6.31 -17.37 -13.41
C ILE A 198 5.82 -16.54 -14.61
N ALA A 199 6.34 -15.32 -14.76
CA ALA A 199 6.09 -14.48 -15.94
C ALA A 199 6.89 -14.96 -17.16
N GLY A 200 8.13 -15.34 -16.94
CA GLY A 200 9.07 -15.81 -17.97
C GLY A 200 10.51 -15.75 -17.49
N PRO A 201 11.46 -16.18 -18.32
CA PRO A 201 12.87 -15.96 -18.06
C PRO A 201 13.22 -14.48 -18.26
N LEU A 202 14.27 -14.03 -17.58
CA LEU A 202 14.84 -12.70 -17.81
C LEU A 202 15.35 -12.58 -19.24
N LEU A 203 15.11 -11.43 -19.88
CA LEU A 203 15.61 -11.18 -21.25
C LEU A 203 17.14 -11.32 -21.30
N PRO A 204 17.72 -11.97 -22.36
CA PRO A 204 19.14 -12.24 -22.45
C PRO A 204 20.03 -11.01 -22.29
N SER A 205 19.65 -9.88 -22.89
CA SER A 205 20.39 -8.61 -22.78
C SER A 205 20.44 -8.07 -21.35
N LEU A 206 19.39 -8.28 -20.57
CA LEU A 206 19.33 -7.88 -19.16
C LEU A 206 20.09 -8.87 -18.29
N ALA A 207 19.99 -10.17 -18.56
CA ALA A 207 20.77 -11.20 -17.88
C ALA A 207 22.28 -10.95 -18.03
N ASP A 208 22.73 -10.61 -19.24
CA ASP A 208 24.12 -10.25 -19.53
C ASP A 208 24.53 -8.97 -18.78
N ARG A 209 23.66 -7.94 -18.76
CA ARG A 209 23.89 -6.68 -18.05
C ARG A 209 24.08 -6.87 -16.56
N ILE A 210 23.17 -7.59 -15.89
CA ILE A 210 23.22 -7.79 -14.43
C ILE A 210 24.11 -8.99 -14.04
N GLY A 211 24.58 -9.77 -15.01
CA GLY A 211 25.54 -10.85 -14.79
C GLY A 211 24.94 -12.12 -14.19
N VAL A 212 23.74 -12.52 -14.58
CA VAL A 212 23.07 -13.75 -14.13
C VAL A 212 22.85 -14.73 -15.26
N ASN A 213 22.39 -15.95 -14.92
CA ASN A 213 21.94 -16.92 -15.91
C ASN A 213 20.70 -16.39 -16.64
N GLN A 214 20.63 -16.54 -17.95
CA GLN A 214 19.50 -16.19 -18.80
C GLN A 214 18.21 -16.98 -18.48
N GLU A 215 18.31 -18.10 -17.76
CA GLU A 215 17.15 -18.87 -17.29
C GLU A 215 16.57 -18.36 -15.95
N LEU A 216 17.11 -17.26 -15.38
CA LEU A 216 16.60 -16.70 -14.13
C LEU A 216 15.11 -16.36 -14.27
N PRO A 217 14.22 -16.98 -13.47
CA PRO A 217 12.80 -16.71 -13.57
C PRO A 217 12.46 -15.34 -12.99
N VAL A 218 11.66 -14.60 -13.75
CA VAL A 218 10.93 -13.43 -13.22
C VAL A 218 9.55 -13.89 -12.81
N MET A 219 9.24 -13.66 -11.54
CA MET A 219 7.98 -14.09 -10.93
C MET A 219 6.98 -12.93 -10.90
N ARG A 220 5.70 -13.25 -10.92
CA ARG A 220 4.65 -12.35 -10.45
C ARG A 220 4.40 -12.67 -8.97
N THR A 221 4.80 -11.78 -8.09
CA THR A 221 4.49 -11.87 -6.66
C THR A 221 3.10 -11.27 -6.40
N ALA A 222 2.70 -11.02 -5.15
CA ALA A 222 1.63 -10.07 -4.89
C ALA A 222 2.15 -8.69 -5.28
N ALA A 223 1.81 -8.24 -6.48
CA ALA A 223 2.41 -7.07 -7.10
C ALA A 223 1.92 -5.75 -6.49
N HIS A 224 0.79 -5.76 -5.75
CA HIS A 224 0.39 -4.66 -4.88
C HIS A 224 1.20 -4.73 -3.58
N ASP A 225 1.96 -3.68 -3.27
CA ASP A 225 2.87 -3.60 -2.12
C ASP A 225 2.20 -3.94 -0.78
N THR A 226 0.94 -3.50 -0.60
CA THR A 226 0.13 -3.81 0.59
C THR A 226 -0.17 -5.30 0.69
N ALA A 227 -0.56 -5.93 -0.42
CA ALA A 227 -0.84 -7.37 -0.42
C ALA A 227 0.42 -8.19 -0.09
N SER A 228 1.58 -7.77 -0.59
CA SER A 228 2.88 -8.33 -0.21
C SER A 228 3.18 -8.10 1.27
N ALA A 229 2.97 -6.88 1.80
CA ALA A 229 3.23 -6.57 3.21
C ALA A 229 2.37 -7.42 4.15
N VAL A 230 1.07 -7.56 3.85
CA VAL A 230 0.14 -8.34 4.67
C VAL A 230 0.49 -9.83 4.64
N ALA A 231 0.96 -10.37 3.52
CA ALA A 231 1.40 -11.76 3.41
C ALA A 231 2.55 -12.09 4.39
N ALA A 232 3.41 -11.11 4.71
CA ALA A 232 4.53 -11.24 5.65
C ALA A 232 4.19 -10.90 7.10
N ILE A 233 2.93 -10.71 7.45
CA ILE A 233 2.54 -10.49 8.85
C ILE A 233 2.66 -11.81 9.63
N PRO A 234 3.41 -11.86 10.76
CA PRO A 234 3.69 -13.10 11.49
C PRO A 234 2.52 -13.58 12.37
N GLY A 235 1.28 -13.27 11.98
CA GLY A 235 0.08 -13.60 12.74
C GLY A 235 -0.42 -15.03 12.56
N THR A 236 -1.32 -15.44 13.43
CA THR A 236 -2.05 -16.72 13.34
C THR A 236 -3.55 -16.45 13.42
N GLY A 237 -4.35 -17.17 12.63
CA GLY A 237 -5.80 -17.02 12.67
C GLY A 237 -6.30 -15.71 12.03
N ARG A 238 -7.31 -15.11 12.64
CA ARG A 238 -7.90 -13.85 12.17
C ARG A 238 -7.02 -12.67 12.57
N MET A 239 -6.60 -11.91 11.58
CA MET A 239 -5.65 -10.84 11.78
C MET A 239 -6.28 -9.48 11.50
N ALA A 240 -6.16 -8.59 12.47
CA ALA A 240 -6.23 -7.16 12.25
C ALA A 240 -4.82 -6.64 11.96
N PHE A 241 -4.70 -5.75 10.98
CA PHE A 241 -3.42 -5.20 10.60
C PHE A 241 -3.44 -3.67 10.47
N VAL A 242 -2.28 -3.09 10.72
CA VAL A 242 -1.97 -1.68 10.47
C VAL A 242 -0.66 -1.64 9.71
N SER A 243 -0.70 -1.37 8.42
CA SER A 243 0.49 -1.03 7.64
C SER A 243 0.73 0.47 7.73
N ALA A 244 1.60 0.88 8.67
CA ALA A 244 1.82 2.28 8.98
C ALA A 244 3.06 2.81 8.24
N GLY A 245 2.83 3.70 7.29
CA GLY A 245 3.83 4.45 6.54
C GLY A 245 3.42 5.92 6.41
N THR A 246 3.78 6.56 5.31
CA THR A 246 3.28 7.89 4.89
C THR A 246 1.75 7.89 4.84
N TRP A 247 1.17 6.85 4.24
CA TRP A 247 -0.23 6.43 4.41
C TRP A 247 -0.34 5.32 5.44
N ALA A 248 -1.51 5.10 5.99
CA ALA A 248 -1.81 3.97 6.85
C ALA A 248 -2.95 3.13 6.26
N LEU A 249 -2.70 1.84 6.04
CA LEU A 249 -3.71 0.87 5.62
C LEU A 249 -4.10 0.06 6.84
N VAL A 250 -5.36 0.14 7.22
CA VAL A 250 -5.89 -0.46 8.44
C VAL A 250 -7.06 -1.37 8.09
N GLY A 251 -6.99 -2.63 8.50
CA GLY A 251 -8.03 -3.57 8.12
C GLY A 251 -7.87 -4.97 8.69
N VAL A 252 -8.60 -5.90 8.08
CA VAL A 252 -8.65 -7.32 8.45
C VAL A 252 -8.60 -8.19 7.20
N GLU A 253 -8.16 -9.44 7.35
CA GLU A 253 -8.29 -10.46 6.32
C GLU A 253 -9.66 -11.15 6.42
N THR A 254 -10.34 -11.33 5.29
CA THR A 254 -11.60 -12.06 5.19
C THR A 254 -11.53 -13.11 4.08
N GLN A 255 -12.40 -14.14 4.16
CA GLN A 255 -12.46 -15.21 3.13
C GLN A 255 -13.32 -14.82 1.93
N ALA A 256 -14.21 -13.85 2.10
CA ALA A 256 -15.11 -13.37 1.06
C ALA A 256 -15.23 -11.82 1.15
N PRO A 257 -15.50 -11.15 0.03
CA PRO A 257 -15.65 -9.71 0.03
C PRO A 257 -16.91 -9.26 0.79
N VAL A 258 -16.81 -8.15 1.50
CA VAL A 258 -17.90 -7.49 2.22
C VAL A 258 -18.45 -6.36 1.36
N LEU A 259 -19.50 -6.61 0.60
CA LEU A 259 -20.06 -5.71 -0.41
C LEU A 259 -21.37 -5.05 0.06
N THR A 260 -21.50 -4.75 1.35
CA THR A 260 -22.69 -4.12 1.95
C THR A 260 -22.74 -2.61 1.65
N ASP A 261 -23.93 -2.02 1.80
CA ASP A 261 -24.09 -0.57 1.69
C ASP A 261 -23.30 0.18 2.78
N GLU A 262 -23.21 -0.41 3.97
CA GLU A 262 -22.42 0.13 5.07
C GLU A 262 -20.92 0.16 4.70
N ALA A 263 -20.35 -0.95 4.16
CA ALA A 263 -18.97 -0.99 3.72
C ALA A 263 -18.67 0.04 2.62
N PHE A 264 -19.59 0.19 1.66
CA PHE A 264 -19.49 1.19 0.61
C PHE A 264 -19.49 2.63 1.18
N THR A 265 -20.49 2.96 2.00
CA THR A 265 -20.65 4.32 2.56
C THR A 265 -19.49 4.69 3.48
N ALA A 266 -18.98 3.72 4.25
CA ALA A 266 -17.85 3.92 5.16
C ALA A 266 -16.48 3.85 4.47
N GLY A 267 -16.44 3.60 3.15
CA GLY A 267 -15.21 3.61 2.37
C GLY A 267 -14.25 2.46 2.68
N PHE A 268 -14.78 1.23 2.77
CA PHE A 268 -14.01 0.00 2.98
C PHE A 268 -13.83 -0.78 1.67
N PRO A 269 -12.75 -0.59 0.91
CA PRO A 269 -12.43 -1.46 -0.21
C PRO A 269 -12.14 -2.88 0.24
N ASN A 270 -12.38 -3.80 -0.70
CA ASN A 270 -12.09 -5.21 -0.62
C ASN A 270 -11.01 -5.52 -1.66
N GLU A 271 -9.76 -5.61 -1.26
CA GLU A 271 -8.65 -5.88 -2.17
C GLU A 271 -8.21 -7.35 -2.09
N ILE A 272 -7.60 -7.84 -3.17
CA ILE A 272 -7.11 -9.21 -3.21
C ILE A 272 -5.76 -9.29 -2.50
N GLY A 273 -5.64 -10.17 -1.50
CA GLY A 273 -4.40 -10.45 -0.79
C GLY A 273 -3.50 -11.47 -1.51
N GLY A 274 -2.22 -11.47 -1.15
CA GLY A 274 -1.19 -12.27 -1.81
C GLY A 274 -1.36 -13.79 -1.71
N ALA A 275 -2.17 -14.28 -0.76
CA ALA A 275 -2.52 -15.69 -0.63
C ALA A 275 -3.99 -15.97 -1.01
N GLY A 276 -4.64 -15.06 -1.73
CA GLY A 276 -5.98 -15.18 -2.24
C GLY A 276 -7.09 -14.83 -1.25
N GLN A 277 -6.78 -14.40 -0.03
CA GLN A 277 -7.75 -13.79 0.90
C GLN A 277 -8.21 -12.42 0.39
N ILE A 278 -9.22 -11.86 1.03
CA ILE A 278 -9.66 -10.49 0.80
C ILE A 278 -9.13 -9.62 1.95
N LEU A 279 -8.61 -8.46 1.61
CA LEU A 279 -8.22 -7.42 2.54
C LEU A 279 -9.34 -6.39 2.61
N LEU A 280 -10.17 -6.46 3.67
CA LEU A 280 -11.16 -5.44 3.99
C LEU A 280 -10.47 -4.35 4.80
N MET A 281 -10.24 -3.20 4.24
CA MET A 281 -9.39 -2.17 4.86
C MET A 281 -9.81 -0.74 4.52
N ARG A 282 -9.23 0.22 5.21
CA ARG A 282 -9.30 1.65 4.84
C ARG A 282 -7.91 2.20 4.64
N ASN A 283 -7.79 3.09 3.67
CA ASN A 283 -6.62 3.93 3.52
C ASN A 283 -6.83 5.22 4.31
N LEU A 284 -5.96 5.45 5.28
CA LEU A 284 -5.99 6.62 6.15
C LEU A 284 -4.73 7.46 5.94
N THR A 285 -4.80 8.74 6.28
CA THR A 285 -3.59 9.56 6.41
C THR A 285 -2.71 8.95 7.50
N GLY A 286 -1.45 8.71 7.19
CA GLY A 286 -0.50 8.09 8.11
C GLY A 286 0.50 9.08 8.69
N LEU A 287 1.76 8.67 8.77
CA LEU A 287 2.84 9.47 9.34
C LEU A 287 3.23 10.69 8.49
N TRP A 288 2.66 10.84 7.30
CA TRP A 288 2.83 12.04 6.47
C TRP A 288 2.55 13.33 7.26
N LEU A 289 1.52 13.35 8.13
CA LEU A 289 1.23 14.50 8.98
C LEU A 289 2.42 14.89 9.88
N LEU A 290 3.04 13.90 10.50
CA LEU A 290 4.22 14.10 11.33
C LEU A 290 5.42 14.55 10.49
N GLU A 291 5.63 13.95 9.33
CA GLU A 291 6.71 14.29 8.41
C GLU A 291 6.61 15.74 7.94
N GLN A 292 5.41 16.20 7.56
CA GLN A 292 5.17 17.60 7.16
C GLN A 292 5.43 18.57 8.30
N ALA A 293 4.92 18.31 9.49
CA ALA A 293 5.16 19.14 10.66
C ALA A 293 6.65 19.25 10.99
N VAL A 294 7.37 18.12 11.01
CA VAL A 294 8.82 18.07 11.27
C VAL A 294 9.60 18.80 10.17
N ALA A 295 9.24 18.61 8.89
CA ALA A 295 9.88 19.31 7.78
C ALA A 295 9.70 20.83 7.88
N GLN A 296 8.52 21.29 8.32
CA GLN A 296 8.24 22.71 8.55
C GLN A 296 9.12 23.27 9.69
N TRP A 297 9.22 22.58 10.82
CA TRP A 297 10.04 23.02 11.96
C TRP A 297 11.53 23.05 11.64
N ARG A 298 12.04 22.05 10.91
CA ARG A 298 13.46 21.97 10.51
C ARG A 298 13.89 23.12 9.61
N ARG A 299 12.98 23.78 8.90
CA ARG A 299 13.29 24.99 8.14
C ARG A 299 13.68 26.16 9.04
N HIS A 300 13.20 26.19 10.30
CA HIS A 300 13.48 27.22 11.29
C HIS A 300 14.55 26.80 12.29
N ASP A 301 14.56 25.52 12.67
CA ASP A 301 15.53 24.93 13.58
C ASP A 301 15.97 23.53 13.09
N PRO A 302 17.10 23.46 12.37
CA PRO A 302 17.64 22.19 11.86
C PRO A 302 18.04 21.18 12.95
N SER A 303 18.16 21.58 14.22
CA SER A 303 18.53 20.71 15.33
C SER A 303 17.41 19.79 15.80
N ILE A 304 16.18 20.04 15.37
CA ILE A 304 15.00 19.25 15.72
C ILE A 304 15.15 17.82 15.21
N THR A 305 15.06 16.85 16.14
CA THR A 305 15.09 15.43 15.83
C THR A 305 13.76 14.78 16.16
N ILE A 306 13.31 13.82 15.32
CA ILE A 306 12.10 13.05 15.60
C ILE A 306 12.23 12.32 16.95
N ALA A 307 13.38 11.72 17.24
CA ALA A 307 13.60 11.01 18.49
C ALA A 307 13.43 11.92 19.72
N GLY A 308 13.94 13.15 19.69
CA GLY A 308 13.75 14.12 20.78
C GLY A 308 12.29 14.49 20.96
N LEU A 309 11.58 14.81 19.87
CA LEU A 309 10.15 15.13 19.91
C LEU A 309 9.28 13.96 20.44
N LEU A 310 9.61 12.73 20.06
CA LEU A 310 8.89 11.55 20.55
C LEU A 310 9.11 11.34 22.06
N ALA A 311 10.35 11.52 22.55
CA ALA A 311 10.65 11.41 23.99
C ALA A 311 9.92 12.50 24.81
N GLU A 312 9.86 13.74 24.30
CA GLU A 312 9.09 14.81 24.95
C GLU A 312 7.57 14.51 24.90
N ALA A 313 7.05 14.05 23.75
CA ALA A 313 5.64 13.72 23.59
C ALA A 313 5.19 12.54 24.46
N GLU A 314 6.07 11.58 24.72
CA GLU A 314 5.81 10.45 25.66
C GLU A 314 5.55 10.97 27.07
N GLY A 315 6.31 11.99 27.51
CA GLY A 315 6.12 12.64 28.82
C GLY A 315 4.79 13.41 28.98
N LEU A 316 4.04 13.62 27.88
CA LEU A 316 2.77 14.38 27.87
C LEU A 316 1.53 13.46 27.95
N ALA A 317 1.54 12.48 28.87
CA ALA A 317 0.43 11.51 28.96
C ALA A 317 -0.94 12.13 29.21
N ASP A 318 -1.01 13.28 29.90
CA ASP A 318 -2.25 14.02 30.19
C ASP A 318 -2.73 14.89 29.00
N TYR A 319 -1.93 15.00 27.94
CA TYR A 319 -2.36 15.70 26.72
C TYR A 319 -3.16 14.73 25.83
N VAL A 320 -4.47 14.99 25.71
CA VAL A 320 -5.46 14.05 25.14
C VAL A 320 -6.22 14.58 23.93
N SER A 321 -5.80 15.73 23.37
CA SER A 321 -6.49 16.30 22.19
C SER A 321 -6.32 15.40 20.97
N VAL A 322 -7.43 15.21 20.24
CA VAL A 322 -7.51 14.41 19.01
C VAL A 322 -8.21 15.20 17.91
N VAL A 323 -7.81 14.95 16.67
CA VAL A 323 -8.40 15.55 15.48
C VAL A 323 -8.74 14.46 14.47
N ASP A 324 -9.67 14.74 13.57
CA ASP A 324 -9.95 13.88 12.43
C ASP A 324 -8.76 13.92 11.44
N VAL A 325 -8.02 12.82 11.36
CA VAL A 325 -6.89 12.70 10.43
C VAL A 325 -7.32 12.56 8.96
N GLY A 326 -8.60 12.30 8.72
CA GLY A 326 -9.23 12.25 7.41
C GLY A 326 -9.76 13.60 6.92
N ASP A 327 -9.66 14.67 7.72
CA ASP A 327 -10.13 16.01 7.32
C ASP A 327 -9.45 16.44 6.01
N PRO A 328 -10.21 16.75 4.94
CA PRO A 328 -9.64 17.14 3.66
C PRO A 328 -8.71 18.35 3.73
N GLY A 329 -8.96 19.25 4.69
CA GLY A 329 -8.09 20.42 4.94
C GLY A 329 -6.71 20.04 5.47
N LEU A 330 -6.56 18.89 6.15
CA LEU A 330 -5.25 18.39 6.56
C LEU A 330 -4.46 17.83 5.37
N VAL A 331 -5.10 17.02 4.54
CA VAL A 331 -4.45 16.29 3.43
C VAL A 331 -3.86 17.24 2.37
N HIS A 332 -4.46 18.42 2.22
CA HIS A 332 -4.02 19.44 1.23
C HIS A 332 -3.30 20.65 1.86
N SER A 333 -2.96 20.58 3.14
CA SER A 333 -2.40 21.72 3.87
C SER A 333 -0.87 21.77 3.83
N ASP A 334 -0.32 22.88 3.34
CA ASP A 334 1.10 23.21 3.54
C ASP A 334 1.40 23.66 4.99
N HIS A 335 0.35 23.80 5.84
CA HIS A 335 0.40 24.28 7.21
C HIS A 335 -0.36 23.36 8.17
N VAL A 336 0.08 22.10 8.26
CA VAL A 336 -0.52 21.04 9.10
C VAL A 336 -0.68 21.50 10.55
N GLU A 337 0.33 22.16 11.12
CA GLU A 337 0.30 22.65 12.50
C GLU A 337 -0.85 23.64 12.76
N ASP A 338 -0.99 24.66 11.92
CA ASP A 338 -2.06 25.65 12.07
C ASP A 338 -3.46 25.04 11.87
N HIS A 339 -3.56 24.06 10.98
CA HIS A 339 -4.82 23.36 10.74
C HIS A 339 -5.25 22.56 11.97
N ILE A 340 -4.34 21.75 12.54
CA ILE A 340 -4.61 21.00 13.77
C ILE A 340 -4.98 21.92 14.93
N ARG A 341 -4.28 23.04 15.11
CA ARG A 341 -4.61 24.04 16.14
C ARG A 341 -6.03 24.58 15.98
N ARG A 342 -6.43 24.92 14.74
CA ARG A 342 -7.81 25.37 14.46
C ARG A 342 -8.83 24.28 14.74
N MET A 343 -8.54 23.02 14.40
CA MET A 343 -9.44 21.88 14.69
C MET A 343 -9.65 21.71 16.20
N CYS A 344 -8.56 21.70 16.98
CA CYS A 344 -8.65 21.62 18.45
C CYS A 344 -9.43 22.80 19.04
N ALA A 345 -9.20 24.03 18.56
CA ALA A 345 -9.93 25.19 19.02
C ALA A 345 -11.43 25.11 18.69
N ARG A 346 -11.79 24.64 17.50
CA ARG A 346 -13.19 24.47 17.05
C ARG A 346 -13.96 23.45 17.86
N THR A 347 -13.27 22.41 18.33
CA THR A 347 -13.84 21.34 19.16
C THR A 347 -13.64 21.56 20.66
N GLU A 348 -13.26 22.77 21.08
CA GLU A 348 -13.05 23.18 22.47
C GLU A 348 -12.02 22.29 23.23
N GLN A 349 -11.10 21.65 22.49
CA GLN A 349 -10.02 20.86 23.05
C GLN A 349 -8.80 21.73 23.37
N GLN A 350 -7.88 21.20 24.17
CA GLN A 350 -6.61 21.87 24.46
C GLN A 350 -5.81 22.04 23.16
N VAL A 351 -5.56 23.30 22.78
CA VAL A 351 -4.78 23.64 21.58
C VAL A 351 -3.29 23.34 21.80
N PRO A 352 -2.61 22.58 20.92
CA PRO A 352 -1.18 22.32 21.06
C PRO A 352 -0.37 23.62 20.89
N THR A 353 0.48 23.94 21.87
CA THR A 353 1.32 25.15 21.90
C THR A 353 2.80 24.86 21.67
N THR A 354 3.21 23.58 21.81
CA THR A 354 4.61 23.15 21.56
C THR A 354 4.65 22.06 20.47
N PRO A 355 5.80 21.89 19.80
CA PRO A 355 5.98 20.78 18.86
C PRO A 355 5.69 19.40 19.48
N ALA A 356 6.10 19.14 20.70
CA ALA A 356 5.87 17.88 21.40
C ALA A 356 4.36 17.63 21.64
N GLN A 357 3.58 18.66 22.00
CA GLN A 357 2.11 18.55 22.11
C GLN A 357 1.46 18.26 20.76
N LEU A 358 1.97 18.88 19.67
CA LEU A 358 1.45 18.60 18.35
C LEU A 358 1.76 17.17 17.90
N VAL A 359 2.99 16.68 18.15
CA VAL A 359 3.36 15.28 17.89
C VAL A 359 2.45 14.33 18.68
N ARG A 360 2.21 14.61 19.96
CA ARG A 360 1.29 13.81 20.79
C ARG A 360 -0.12 13.81 20.21
N CYS A 361 -0.64 14.96 19.82
CA CYS A 361 -1.95 15.09 19.18
C CYS A 361 -2.03 14.26 17.89
N ILE A 362 -1.07 14.39 16.98
CA ILE A 362 -1.04 13.61 15.72
C ILE A 362 -1.03 12.10 16.01
N LEU A 363 -0.11 11.62 16.85
CA LEU A 363 0.03 10.19 17.10
C LEU A 363 -1.19 9.60 17.83
N LEU A 364 -1.79 10.34 18.76
CA LEU A 364 -3.01 9.93 19.44
C LEU A 364 -4.18 9.89 18.45
N SER A 365 -4.32 10.91 17.58
CA SER A 365 -5.36 10.95 16.54
C SER A 365 -5.25 9.78 15.57
N LEU A 366 -4.03 9.42 15.15
CA LEU A 366 -3.79 8.23 14.33
C LEU A 366 -4.20 6.95 15.06
N ALA A 367 -3.83 6.80 16.34
CA ALA A 367 -4.20 5.61 17.12
C ALA A 367 -5.72 5.47 17.31
N VAL A 368 -6.43 6.59 17.52
CA VAL A 368 -7.90 6.64 17.57
C VAL A 368 -8.50 6.24 16.22
N ALA A 369 -8.03 6.81 15.12
CA ALA A 369 -8.51 6.48 13.78
C ALA A 369 -8.29 4.99 13.43
N PHE A 370 -7.17 4.41 13.86
CA PHE A 370 -6.88 2.98 13.66
C PHE A 370 -7.87 2.12 14.47
N ARG A 371 -8.09 2.44 15.75
CA ARG A 371 -9.10 1.78 16.58
C ARG A 371 -10.47 1.82 15.92
N ASP A 372 -10.97 3.02 15.59
CA ASP A 372 -12.30 3.21 15.02
C ASP A 372 -12.50 2.42 13.73
N THR A 373 -11.43 2.36 12.89
CA THR A 373 -11.43 1.56 11.66
C THR A 373 -11.50 0.07 11.97
N LEU A 374 -10.72 -0.43 12.92
CA LEU A 374 -10.71 -1.84 13.30
C LEU A 374 -12.04 -2.26 13.96
N GLU A 375 -12.60 -1.44 14.84
CA GLU A 375 -13.94 -1.67 15.39
C GLU A 375 -15.03 -1.69 14.30
N HIS A 376 -14.87 -0.88 13.26
CA HIS A 376 -15.76 -0.92 12.11
C HIS A 376 -15.60 -2.20 11.31
N CYS A 377 -14.37 -2.70 11.12
CA CYS A 377 -14.14 -4.03 10.53
C CYS A 377 -14.84 -5.14 11.33
N GLU A 378 -14.77 -5.12 12.67
CA GLU A 378 -15.48 -6.08 13.52
C GLU A 378 -17.02 -6.02 13.30
N ARG A 379 -17.59 -4.83 13.17
CA ARG A 379 -19.04 -4.69 12.87
C ARG A 379 -19.40 -5.20 11.48
N LEU A 380 -18.61 -4.85 10.45
CA LEU A 380 -18.87 -5.25 9.07
C LEU A 380 -18.74 -6.75 8.84
N THR A 381 -17.82 -7.40 9.54
CA THR A 381 -17.56 -8.84 9.40
C THR A 381 -18.34 -9.69 10.40
N GLY A 382 -18.80 -9.09 11.50
CA GLY A 382 -19.37 -9.84 12.63
C GLY A 382 -18.33 -10.66 13.41
N GLU A 383 -17.04 -10.41 13.19
CA GLU A 383 -15.92 -11.18 13.70
C GLU A 383 -15.00 -10.29 14.54
N SER A 384 -14.49 -10.79 15.66
CA SER A 384 -13.52 -10.12 16.51
C SER A 384 -12.11 -10.65 16.28
N PHE A 385 -11.11 -9.86 16.60
CA PHE A 385 -9.70 -10.24 16.61
C PHE A 385 -9.10 -10.01 18.00
N ASP A 386 -8.07 -10.79 18.34
CA ASP A 386 -7.49 -10.78 19.69
C ASP A 386 -6.25 -9.86 19.78
N GLU A 387 -5.60 -9.60 18.65
CA GLU A 387 -4.38 -8.80 18.54
C GLU A 387 -4.34 -7.99 17.26
N VAL A 388 -3.56 -6.91 17.25
CA VAL A 388 -3.33 -6.05 16.09
C VAL A 388 -1.88 -6.21 15.64
N HIS A 389 -1.67 -6.48 14.36
CA HIS A 389 -0.33 -6.57 13.80
C HIS A 389 0.05 -5.25 13.12
N MET A 390 1.16 -4.66 13.55
CA MET A 390 1.69 -3.46 12.89
C MET A 390 2.93 -3.79 12.07
N VAL A 391 2.96 -3.30 10.83
CA VAL A 391 4.09 -3.40 9.89
C VAL A 391 4.42 -2.04 9.28
N GLY A 392 5.51 -1.95 8.54
CA GLY A 392 5.94 -0.72 7.87
C GLY A 392 6.76 0.22 8.75
N GLY A 393 7.13 1.36 8.22
CA GLY A 393 8.03 2.34 8.86
C GLY A 393 7.53 2.88 10.21
N GLY A 394 6.21 2.91 10.42
CA GLY A 394 5.57 3.36 11.67
C GLY A 394 5.90 2.48 12.88
N THR A 395 6.30 1.24 12.68
CA THR A 395 6.75 0.34 13.75
C THR A 395 8.02 0.82 14.45
N ARG A 396 8.78 1.71 13.82
CA ARG A 396 9.96 2.36 14.41
C ARG A 396 9.60 3.50 15.37
N ASN A 397 8.30 3.75 15.59
CA ASN A 397 7.79 4.75 16.53
C ASN A 397 7.14 4.05 17.74
N PRO A 398 7.89 3.85 18.86
CA PRO A 398 7.38 3.13 20.04
C PRO A 398 6.17 3.80 20.67
N LEU A 399 6.09 5.14 20.63
CA LEU A 399 4.97 5.89 21.18
C LEU A 399 3.69 5.60 20.38
N LEU A 400 3.75 5.59 19.04
CA LEU A 400 2.59 5.21 18.22
C LEU A 400 2.15 3.78 18.50
N CYS A 401 3.11 2.82 18.53
CA CYS A 401 2.80 1.41 18.79
C CYS A 401 2.08 1.23 20.14
N GLN A 402 2.56 1.92 21.19
CA GLN A 402 1.91 1.87 22.49
C GLN A 402 0.54 2.54 22.50
N LEU A 403 0.39 3.69 21.83
CA LEU A 403 -0.90 4.37 21.72
C LEU A 403 -1.93 3.53 21.00
N VAL A 404 -1.54 2.81 19.95
CA VAL A 404 -2.44 1.88 19.24
C VAL A 404 -2.88 0.75 20.18
N ALA A 405 -1.96 0.15 20.96
CA ALA A 405 -2.31 -0.87 21.94
C ALA A 405 -3.28 -0.32 23.00
N ASP A 406 -2.98 0.87 23.54
CA ASP A 406 -3.79 1.52 24.56
C ASP A 406 -5.21 1.87 24.04
N MET A 407 -5.32 2.37 22.79
CA MET A 407 -6.59 2.75 22.19
C MET A 407 -7.44 1.56 21.76
N CYS A 408 -6.82 0.54 21.14
CA CYS A 408 -7.52 -0.68 20.73
C CYS A 408 -7.90 -1.58 21.94
N GLY A 409 -7.27 -1.38 23.10
CA GLY A 409 -7.44 -2.26 24.25
C GLY A 409 -6.95 -3.70 23.98
N LYS A 410 -6.10 -3.88 22.96
CA LYS A 410 -5.60 -5.17 22.48
C LYS A 410 -4.08 -5.15 22.36
N PRO A 411 -3.42 -6.30 22.49
CA PRO A 411 -1.98 -6.39 22.23
C PRO A 411 -1.66 -5.97 20.78
N VAL A 412 -0.57 -5.22 20.61
CA VAL A 412 -0.01 -4.88 19.31
C VAL A 412 1.28 -5.65 19.10
N VAL A 413 1.30 -6.47 18.07
CA VAL A 413 2.46 -7.27 17.66
C VAL A 413 3.18 -6.55 16.52
N ILE A 414 4.45 -6.23 16.71
CA ILE A 414 5.25 -5.55 15.71
C ILE A 414 5.85 -6.57 14.76
N GLY A 415 5.49 -6.45 13.48
CA GLY A 415 6.10 -7.18 12.38
C GLY A 415 7.30 -6.45 11.77
N PRO A 416 7.88 -7.01 10.71
CA PRO A 416 9.01 -6.41 10.02
C PRO A 416 8.69 -5.04 9.45
N ALA A 417 9.63 -4.10 9.54
CA ALA A 417 9.49 -2.78 8.94
C ALA A 417 9.47 -2.84 7.39
N GLU A 418 10.17 -3.81 6.80
CA GLU A 418 10.25 -4.05 5.36
C GLU A 418 9.39 -5.28 4.96
N ALA A 419 8.16 -5.35 5.50
CA ALA A 419 7.23 -6.47 5.30
C ALA A 419 6.92 -6.70 3.81
N THR A 420 6.76 -5.65 3.01
CA THR A 420 6.54 -5.74 1.56
C THR A 420 7.60 -6.58 0.87
N SER A 421 8.88 -6.27 1.08
CA SER A 421 9.99 -7.01 0.44
C SER A 421 10.08 -8.46 0.91
N LEU A 422 9.75 -8.72 2.17
CA LEU A 422 9.71 -10.08 2.71
C LEU A 422 8.55 -10.88 2.11
N GLY A 423 7.37 -10.30 2.06
CA GLY A 423 6.19 -10.93 1.46
C GLY A 423 6.41 -11.22 -0.01
N ASN A 424 6.95 -10.25 -0.76
CA ASN A 424 7.35 -10.42 -2.15
C ASN A 424 8.25 -11.65 -2.33
N ALA A 425 9.35 -11.74 -1.59
CA ALA A 425 10.30 -12.84 -1.73
C ALA A 425 9.72 -14.20 -1.28
N LEU A 426 8.95 -14.23 -0.21
CA LEU A 426 8.37 -15.48 0.30
C LEU A 426 7.24 -16.00 -0.59
N LEU A 427 6.47 -15.11 -1.23
CA LEU A 427 5.50 -15.48 -2.26
C LEU A 427 6.18 -16.04 -3.51
N GLN A 428 7.37 -15.51 -3.91
CA GLN A 428 8.17 -16.14 -4.94
C GLN A 428 8.60 -17.55 -4.54
N ALA A 429 9.10 -17.73 -3.31
CA ALA A 429 9.51 -19.04 -2.79
C ALA A 429 8.32 -20.01 -2.71
N TRP A 430 7.13 -19.52 -2.38
CA TRP A 430 5.89 -20.34 -2.42
C TRP A 430 5.56 -20.75 -3.85
N GLY A 431 5.57 -19.83 -4.81
CA GLY A 431 5.32 -20.14 -6.23
C GLY A 431 6.33 -21.11 -6.82
N ARG A 432 7.54 -21.21 -6.26
CA ARG A 432 8.58 -22.20 -6.62
C ARG A 432 8.48 -23.52 -5.87
N GLY A 433 7.57 -23.64 -4.91
CA GLY A 433 7.39 -24.85 -4.07
C GLY A 433 8.43 -24.99 -2.95
N GLU A 434 9.20 -23.95 -2.63
CA GLU A 434 10.17 -23.90 -1.52
C GLU A 434 9.49 -23.57 -0.19
N VAL A 435 8.35 -22.91 -0.24
CA VAL A 435 7.45 -22.62 0.88
C VAL A 435 6.12 -23.29 0.61
N GLU A 436 5.54 -23.95 1.62
CA GLU A 436 4.41 -24.86 1.42
C GLU A 436 3.05 -24.17 1.39
N SER A 437 2.91 -23.03 2.11
CA SER A 437 1.63 -22.35 2.32
C SER A 437 1.79 -20.92 2.81
N ALA A 438 0.70 -20.14 2.78
CA ALA A 438 0.64 -18.82 3.41
C ALA A 438 0.98 -18.86 4.92
N GLN A 439 0.55 -19.90 5.64
CA GLN A 439 0.91 -20.06 7.05
C GLN A 439 2.40 -20.32 7.23
N HIS A 440 3.02 -21.09 6.34
CA HIS A 440 4.47 -21.32 6.36
C HIS A 440 5.26 -20.02 6.12
N ILE A 441 4.78 -19.13 5.23
CA ILE A 441 5.35 -17.77 5.09
C ILE A 441 5.39 -17.06 6.45
N ARG A 442 4.27 -17.04 7.17
CA ARG A 442 4.14 -16.37 8.48
C ARG A 442 5.01 -17.00 9.56
N ASP A 443 5.16 -18.32 9.54
CA ASP A 443 6.03 -19.06 10.46
C ASP A 443 7.50 -18.73 10.22
N ILE A 444 7.94 -18.65 8.96
CA ILE A 444 9.28 -18.21 8.57
C ILE A 444 9.55 -16.79 9.08
N VAL A 445 8.61 -15.85 8.84
CA VAL A 445 8.78 -14.48 9.32
C VAL A 445 8.87 -14.43 10.83
N ARG A 446 8.02 -15.19 11.54
CA ARG A 446 8.02 -15.27 13.01
C ARG A 446 9.32 -15.84 13.56
N SER A 447 9.89 -16.82 12.90
CA SER A 447 11.18 -17.44 13.27
C SER A 447 12.36 -16.51 13.02
N SER A 448 12.26 -15.64 12.01
CA SER A 448 13.33 -14.73 11.59
C SER A 448 13.35 -13.41 12.36
N TYR A 449 12.19 -12.93 12.77
CA TYR A 449 12.01 -11.66 13.46
C TYR A 449 11.28 -11.88 14.78
N ALA A 450 12.00 -11.78 15.89
CA ALA A 450 11.39 -11.86 17.22
C ALA A 450 10.36 -10.72 17.37
N PRO A 451 9.07 -11.02 17.55
CA PRO A 451 8.04 -10.00 17.63
C PRO A 451 8.21 -9.15 18.89
N VAL A 452 8.11 -7.83 18.73
CA VAL A 452 7.99 -6.91 19.87
C VAL A 452 6.50 -6.75 20.18
N LEU A 453 6.14 -6.92 21.45
CA LEU A 453 4.76 -6.86 21.91
C LEU A 453 4.54 -5.60 22.75
N TYR A 454 3.52 -4.83 22.40
CA TYR A 454 2.99 -3.74 23.21
C TYR A 454 1.65 -4.19 23.82
N SER A 455 1.61 -4.32 25.13
CA SER A 455 0.37 -4.61 25.86
C SER A 455 -0.39 -3.32 26.17
N PRO A 456 -1.73 -3.32 26.11
CA PRO A 456 -2.54 -2.15 26.48
C PRO A 456 -2.31 -1.81 27.95
N ARG A 457 -2.14 -0.52 28.24
CA ARG A 457 -2.04 0.03 29.59
C ARG A 457 -3.41 0.55 30.02
N ALA A 458 -3.77 0.40 31.29
CA ALA A 458 -4.94 1.07 31.84
C ALA A 458 -4.68 2.58 31.82
N THR A 459 -5.29 3.28 30.87
CA THR A 459 -5.15 4.73 30.69
C THR A 459 -6.50 5.41 30.84
N ARG A 460 -6.51 6.67 31.34
CA ARG A 460 -7.71 7.52 31.34
C ARG A 460 -8.24 7.76 29.93
N LEU A 461 -7.41 7.56 28.89
CA LEU A 461 -7.76 7.68 27.49
C LEU A 461 -8.81 6.64 27.06
N ALA A 462 -8.74 5.41 27.58
CA ALA A 462 -9.71 4.36 27.29
C ALA A 462 -11.10 4.64 27.92
N GLU A 463 -11.14 5.40 29.01
CA GLU A 463 -12.40 5.75 29.71
C GLU A 463 -13.09 6.98 29.11
N SER A 464 -12.35 7.88 28.45
CA SER A 464 -12.86 9.15 27.93
C SER A 464 -13.46 9.06 26.52
N ASN A 465 -13.37 7.91 25.84
CA ASN A 465 -13.85 7.64 24.49
C ASN A 465 -13.96 8.91 23.60
N PRO A 466 -12.83 9.52 23.19
CA PRO A 466 -12.91 10.65 22.27
C PRO A 466 -13.17 10.09 20.88
N GLY A 467 -14.41 9.64 20.63
CA GLY A 467 -14.87 9.35 19.28
C GLY A 467 -14.86 10.64 18.49
N VAL A 468 -14.37 10.60 17.27
CA VAL A 468 -14.64 11.64 16.28
C VAL A 468 -16.12 11.50 15.96
N HIS A 469 -16.97 12.27 16.67
CA HIS A 469 -18.40 12.26 16.42
C HIS A 469 -18.66 12.75 15.00
N ASP A 470 -19.49 12.00 14.27
CA ASP A 470 -20.08 12.39 13.00
C ASP A 470 -20.53 13.85 13.08
N VAL A 471 -19.84 14.70 12.34
CA VAL A 471 -20.32 16.05 12.06
C VAL A 471 -21.23 15.89 10.86
N GLU A 472 -22.56 16.01 11.11
CA GLU A 472 -23.58 16.09 10.05
C GLU A 472 -23.25 17.15 8.99
#